data_00f8f06a48c6041932437cad227a971b
#
_entry.id   00f8f06a48c6041932437cad227a971b
#
_cell.length_a   1.000
_cell.length_b   1.000
_cell.length_c   1.000
_cell.angle_alpha   90.00
_cell.angle_beta   90.00
_cell.angle_gamma   90.00
#
_symmetry.space_group_name_H-M   'P 1'
#
loop_
_entity.id
_entity.type
_entity.pdbx_description
1 polymer ?
#
loop_
_entity_poly.entity_id
_entity_poly.type
_entity_poly.pdbx_seq_one_letter_code
_entity_poly.pdbx_strand_id
1 'polypeptide(L)'
;MKNLKQLLKTYIQKNPYEVNAIKMLNFFDNHDGCFEKDNLPGHFTGSAWVINPDKNKILMTHHKKLNMWLQLGGHADGEKDLKSVALKEAKEESGFNNFYILSEEIFDLDIHKIEPMN
;
A
#
# COMPACT_ATOMS: atom_id res chain seq x y z
N MET A 1 16.46 -0.64 -8.78
CA MET A 1 15.12 -0.59 -8.17
C MET A 1 15.22 0.12 -6.81
N LYS A 2 14.33 1.05 -6.55
CA LYS A 2 14.32 1.78 -5.27
C LYS A 2 13.65 0.96 -4.18
N ASN A 3 14.25 0.93 -2.99
CA ASN A 3 13.62 0.29 -1.83
C ASN A 3 12.60 1.24 -1.17
N LEU A 4 11.86 0.74 -0.18
CA LEU A 4 10.82 1.53 0.48
C LEU A 4 11.36 2.82 1.09
N LYS A 5 12.53 2.76 1.72
CA LYS A 5 13.13 3.95 2.34
C LYS A 5 13.38 5.05 1.30
N GLN A 6 13.92 4.69 0.15
CA GLN A 6 14.16 5.63 -0.94
C GLN A 6 12.85 6.20 -1.48
N LEU A 7 11.83 5.36 -1.64
CA LEU A 7 10.51 5.78 -2.10
C LEU A 7 9.86 6.75 -1.10
N LEU A 8 9.96 6.48 0.18
CA LEU A 8 9.42 7.37 1.23
C LEU A 8 10.15 8.71 1.23
N LYS A 9 11.47 8.70 1.10
CA LYS A 9 12.24 9.95 1.03
C LYS A 9 11.85 10.80 -0.18
N THR A 10 11.65 10.18 -1.33
CA THR A 10 11.19 10.88 -2.52
C THR A 10 9.80 11.47 -2.31
N TYR A 11 8.90 10.70 -1.70
CA TYR A 11 7.54 11.18 -1.40
C TYR A 11 7.57 12.38 -0.45
N ILE A 12 8.41 12.33 0.59
CA ILE A 12 8.55 13.42 1.56
C ILE A 12 9.07 14.68 0.89
N GLN A 13 10.03 14.57 -0.03
CA GLN A 13 10.54 15.73 -0.78
C GLN A 13 9.45 16.43 -1.57
N LYS A 14 8.53 15.66 -2.16
CA LYS A 14 7.42 16.20 -2.95
C LYS A 14 6.25 16.65 -2.09
N ASN A 15 6.13 16.11 -0.88
CA ASN A 15 5.02 16.34 0.03
C ASN A 15 5.55 16.65 1.44
N PRO A 16 6.26 17.78 1.63
CA PRO A 16 7.00 18.03 2.87
C PRO A 16 6.12 18.22 4.11
N TYR A 17 4.84 18.48 3.91
CA TYR A 17 3.88 18.65 5.02
C TYR A 17 3.10 17.39 5.34
N GLU A 18 3.38 16.27 4.67
CA GLU A 18 2.70 15.01 4.91
C GLU A 18 3.31 14.29 6.11
N VAL A 19 2.73 14.50 7.28
CA VAL A 19 3.24 13.96 8.55
C VAL A 19 3.26 12.44 8.56
N ASN A 20 2.29 11.79 7.91
CA ASN A 20 2.22 10.34 7.89
C ASN A 20 3.42 9.71 7.16
N ALA A 21 3.94 10.37 6.13
CA ALA A 21 5.12 9.87 5.43
C ALA A 21 6.36 9.86 6.34
N ILE A 22 6.50 10.89 7.17
CA ILE A 22 7.58 11.00 8.14
C ILE A 22 7.45 9.90 9.21
N LYS A 23 6.24 9.69 9.70
CA LYS A 23 5.94 8.62 10.66
C LYS A 23 6.27 7.24 10.08
N MET A 24 5.94 7.00 8.83
CA MET A 24 6.24 5.74 8.15
C MET A 24 7.73 5.51 8.02
N LEU A 25 8.49 6.55 7.68
CA LEU A 25 9.94 6.43 7.58
C LEU A 25 10.57 6.10 8.93
N ASN A 26 10.13 6.76 9.99
CA ASN A 26 10.58 6.47 11.34
C ASN A 26 10.21 5.04 11.77
N PHE A 27 9.02 4.60 11.45
CA PHE A 27 8.57 3.25 11.74
C PHE A 27 9.45 2.22 11.03
N PHE A 28 9.72 2.44 9.75
CA PHE A 28 10.61 1.59 8.97
C PHE A 28 12.00 1.48 9.60
N ASP A 29 12.57 2.60 10.03
CA ASP A 29 13.91 2.64 10.59
C ASP A 29 14.02 1.96 11.98
N ASN A 30 12.91 1.84 12.71
CA ASN A 30 12.90 1.36 14.08
C ASN A 30 12.25 -0.01 14.28
N HIS A 31 11.77 -0.66 13.21
CA HIS A 31 11.09 -1.95 13.31
C HIS A 31 11.52 -2.88 12.19
N ASP A 32 12.36 -3.85 12.51
CA ASP A 32 12.85 -4.81 11.52
C ASP A 32 11.73 -5.70 10.97
N GLY A 33 10.69 -5.96 11.77
CA GLY A 33 9.56 -6.80 11.38
C GLY A 33 8.42 -6.04 10.71
N CYS A 34 8.67 -4.84 10.19
CA CYS A 34 7.60 -3.96 9.70
C CYS A 34 6.86 -4.48 8.46
N PHE A 35 7.36 -5.52 7.80
CA PHE A 35 6.67 -6.15 6.67
C PHE A 35 5.88 -7.39 7.08
N GLU A 36 5.88 -7.74 8.36
CA GLU A 36 5.19 -8.91 8.89
C GLU A 36 3.91 -8.49 9.61
N LYS A 37 2.80 -9.16 9.29
CA LYS A 37 1.50 -8.83 9.88
C LYS A 37 1.43 -9.09 11.37
N ASP A 38 2.31 -9.94 11.93
CA ASP A 38 2.37 -10.23 13.35
C ASP A 38 3.24 -9.26 14.15
N ASN A 39 3.83 -8.25 13.50
CA ASN A 39 4.55 -7.19 14.18
C ASN A 39 3.55 -6.33 14.96
N LEU A 40 3.56 -6.44 16.30
CA LEU A 40 2.50 -5.86 17.15
C LEU A 40 2.31 -4.35 17.00
N PRO A 41 3.39 -3.53 16.89
CA PRO A 41 3.16 -2.08 16.71
C PRO A 41 2.45 -1.73 15.40
N GLY A 42 2.63 -2.55 14.37
CA GLY A 42 2.04 -2.30 13.07
C GLY A 42 2.82 -2.96 11.95
N HIS A 43 2.33 -2.84 10.72
CA HIS A 43 3.02 -3.38 9.55
C HIS A 43 2.61 -2.65 8.29
N PHE A 44 3.48 -2.73 7.28
CA PHE A 44 3.18 -2.16 5.97
C PHE A 44 2.31 -3.09 5.16
N THR A 45 1.44 -2.48 4.37
CA THR A 45 0.63 -3.16 3.35
C THR A 45 0.87 -2.50 2.01
N GLY A 46 0.53 -3.18 0.93
CA GLY A 46 0.59 -2.64 -0.42
C GLY A 46 -0.80 -2.61 -1.04
N SER A 47 -1.18 -1.46 -1.57
CA SER A 47 -2.47 -1.27 -2.23
C SER A 47 -2.29 -0.53 -3.53
N ALA A 48 -3.25 -0.70 -4.44
CA ALA A 48 -3.20 -0.10 -5.76
C ALA A 48 -4.44 0.74 -6.05
N TRP A 49 -4.24 1.92 -6.62
CA TRP A 49 -5.28 2.63 -7.34
C TRP A 49 -5.35 2.05 -8.74
N VAL A 50 -6.39 1.27 -9.02
CA VAL A 50 -6.58 0.63 -10.32
C VAL A 50 -7.58 1.46 -11.11
N ILE A 51 -7.12 1.99 -12.24
CA ILE A 51 -7.96 2.84 -13.08
C ILE A 51 -8.13 2.21 -14.46
N ASN A 52 -9.23 2.53 -15.11
CA ASN A 52 -9.50 2.07 -16.47
C ASN A 52 -8.65 2.83 -17.50
N PRO A 53 -8.58 2.34 -18.78
CA PRO A 53 -7.77 3.02 -19.80
C PRO A 53 -8.18 4.48 -20.03
N ASP A 54 -9.47 4.80 -19.92
CA ASP A 54 -9.97 6.17 -20.10
C ASP A 54 -9.71 7.07 -18.89
N LYS A 55 -9.18 6.50 -17.78
CA LYS A 55 -8.82 7.23 -16.55
C LYS A 55 -9.98 7.96 -15.90
N ASN A 56 -11.19 7.44 -16.04
CA ASN A 56 -12.39 8.03 -15.47
C ASN A 56 -13.11 7.13 -14.46
N LYS A 57 -12.60 5.93 -14.21
CA LYS A 57 -13.18 4.99 -13.23
C LYS A 57 -12.07 4.31 -12.42
N ILE A 58 -12.39 4.02 -11.19
CA ILE A 58 -11.51 3.31 -10.25
C ILE A 58 -12.15 1.97 -9.89
N LEU A 59 -11.36 0.91 -9.93
CA LEU A 59 -11.80 -0.41 -9.49
C LEU A 59 -11.55 -0.55 -8.00
N MET A 60 -12.60 -0.93 -7.26
CA MET A 60 -12.51 -1.16 -5.82
C MET A 60 -13.22 -2.47 -5.48
N THR A 61 -12.89 -3.04 -4.32
CA THR A 61 -13.56 -4.23 -3.81
C THR A 61 -14.46 -3.87 -2.63
N HIS A 62 -15.63 -4.51 -2.55
CA HIS A 62 -16.52 -4.34 -1.43
C HIS A 62 -16.20 -5.38 -0.36
N HIS A 63 -15.71 -4.93 0.78
CA HIS A 63 -15.36 -5.80 1.91
C HIS A 63 -16.61 -6.08 2.73
N LYS A 64 -17.06 -7.32 2.75
CA LYS A 64 -18.33 -7.70 3.38
C LYS A 64 -18.37 -7.44 4.87
N LYS A 65 -17.33 -7.83 5.61
CA LYS A 65 -17.29 -7.67 7.06
C LYS A 65 -17.26 -6.21 7.49
N LEU A 66 -16.50 -5.38 6.78
CA LEU A 66 -16.38 -3.97 7.09
C LEU A 66 -17.50 -3.14 6.45
N ASN A 67 -18.23 -3.72 5.50
CA ASN A 67 -19.26 -3.04 4.73
C ASN A 67 -18.73 -1.74 4.11
N MET A 68 -17.56 -1.83 3.49
CA MET A 68 -16.86 -0.70 2.89
C MET A 68 -16.30 -1.06 1.53
N TRP A 69 -16.22 -0.07 0.66
CA TRP A 69 -15.46 -0.16 -0.58
C TRP A 69 -14.01 0.20 -0.31
N LEU A 70 -13.10 -0.68 -0.70
CA LEU A 70 -11.68 -0.53 -0.44
C LEU A 70 -10.86 -0.67 -1.72
N GLN A 71 -9.68 -0.08 -1.72
CA GLN A 71 -8.68 -0.33 -2.74
C GLN A 71 -8.30 -1.81 -2.76
N LEU A 72 -7.84 -2.29 -3.91
CA LEU A 72 -7.25 -3.63 -4.01
C LEU A 72 -5.89 -3.60 -3.34
N GLY A 73 -5.68 -4.51 -2.40
CA GLY A 73 -4.42 -4.55 -1.67
C GLY A 73 -4.42 -5.59 -0.58
N GLY A 74 -3.29 -5.72 0.11
CA GLY A 74 -3.17 -6.70 1.17
C GLY A 74 -1.85 -6.63 1.93
N HIS A 75 -1.64 -7.64 2.75
CA HIS A 75 -0.46 -7.76 3.60
C HIS A 75 0.78 -8.06 2.78
N ALA A 76 1.91 -7.53 3.25
CA ALA A 76 3.19 -7.76 2.60
C ALA A 76 3.72 -9.19 2.82
N ASP A 77 3.42 -9.81 3.96
CA ASP A 77 3.87 -11.16 4.32
C ASP A 77 5.38 -11.34 4.15
N GLY A 78 6.14 -10.34 4.60
CA GLY A 78 7.59 -10.34 4.53
C GLY A 78 8.16 -9.77 3.24
N GLU A 79 7.34 -9.50 2.22
CA GLU A 79 7.81 -8.93 0.96
C GLU A 79 8.11 -7.45 1.15
N LYS A 80 9.35 -7.05 0.87
CA LYS A 80 9.81 -5.67 1.06
C LYS A 80 9.46 -4.76 -0.11
N ASP A 81 9.15 -5.31 -1.28
CA ASP A 81 8.75 -4.55 -2.45
C ASP A 81 7.22 -4.41 -2.45
N LEU A 82 6.73 -3.32 -1.86
CA LEU A 82 5.29 -3.09 -1.72
C LEU A 82 4.59 -2.84 -3.05
N LYS A 83 5.31 -2.42 -4.08
CA LYS A 83 4.75 -2.32 -5.43
C LYS A 83 4.39 -3.71 -5.96
N SER A 84 5.25 -4.69 -5.76
CA SER A 84 4.96 -6.08 -6.10
C SER A 84 3.77 -6.62 -5.32
N VAL A 85 3.66 -6.28 -4.04
CA VAL A 85 2.52 -6.64 -3.20
C VAL A 85 1.23 -6.07 -3.79
N ALA A 86 1.22 -4.77 -4.10
CA ALA A 86 0.05 -4.11 -4.66
C ALA A 86 -0.38 -4.73 -6.00
N LEU A 87 0.59 -5.00 -6.87
CA LEU A 87 0.31 -5.61 -8.18
C LEU A 87 -0.24 -7.02 -8.05
N LYS A 88 0.35 -7.83 -7.19
CA LYS A 88 -0.10 -9.20 -6.93
C LYS A 88 -1.55 -9.20 -6.42
N GLU A 89 -1.84 -8.37 -5.43
CA GLU A 89 -3.18 -8.27 -4.86
C GLU A 89 -4.20 -7.75 -5.88
N ALA A 90 -3.79 -6.78 -6.71
CA ALA A 90 -4.66 -6.27 -7.77
C ALA A 90 -5.04 -7.39 -8.75
N LYS A 91 -4.10 -8.24 -9.14
CA LYS A 91 -4.36 -9.37 -10.03
C LYS A 91 -5.27 -10.40 -9.38
N GLU A 92 -4.97 -10.78 -8.13
CA GLU A 92 -5.73 -11.80 -7.41
C GLU A 92 -7.17 -11.37 -7.14
N GLU A 93 -7.35 -10.15 -6.66
CA GLU A 93 -8.67 -9.67 -6.27
C GLU A 93 -9.55 -9.26 -7.45
N SER A 94 -8.96 -8.79 -8.55
CA SER A 94 -9.72 -8.38 -9.73
C SER A 94 -9.96 -9.52 -10.72
N GLY A 95 -9.08 -10.52 -10.75
CA GLY A 95 -9.08 -11.53 -11.79
C GLY A 95 -8.46 -11.09 -13.11
N PHE A 96 -8.06 -9.84 -13.23
CA PHE A 96 -7.36 -9.34 -14.42
C PHE A 96 -5.87 -9.61 -14.31
N ASN A 97 -5.20 -9.81 -15.45
CA ASN A 97 -3.77 -10.10 -15.49
C ASN A 97 -2.93 -9.01 -16.14
N ASN A 98 -3.56 -8.14 -16.94
CA ASN A 98 -2.84 -7.14 -17.71
C ASN A 98 -2.98 -5.77 -17.04
N PHE A 99 -1.91 -5.37 -16.33
CA PHE A 99 -1.84 -4.06 -15.70
C PHE A 99 -0.62 -3.32 -16.20
N TYR A 100 -0.78 -2.01 -16.42
CA TYR A 100 0.32 -1.10 -16.69
C TYR A 100 0.59 -0.26 -15.45
N ILE A 101 1.83 -0.25 -15.01
CA ILE A 101 2.25 0.56 -13.86
C ILE A 101 2.51 1.98 -14.38
N LEU A 102 1.70 2.94 -13.94
CA LEU A 102 1.79 4.32 -14.41
C LEU A 102 2.91 5.09 -13.73
N SER A 103 3.33 4.68 -12.53
CA SER A 103 4.41 5.32 -11.79
C SER A 103 5.13 4.33 -10.92
N GLU A 104 6.44 4.46 -10.81
CA GLU A 104 7.26 3.69 -9.88
C GLU A 104 7.31 4.33 -8.49
N GLU A 105 6.74 5.52 -8.33
CA GLU A 105 6.73 6.23 -7.07
C GLU A 105 5.46 5.95 -6.28
N ILE A 106 5.51 6.23 -4.97
CA ILE A 106 4.32 6.14 -4.12
C ILE A 106 3.33 7.22 -4.57
N PHE A 107 2.11 6.80 -4.88
CA PHE A 107 1.05 7.71 -5.28
C PHE A 107 0.41 8.36 -4.06
N ASP A 108 0.14 7.56 -3.02
CA ASP A 108 -0.54 8.02 -1.81
C ASP A 108 -0.17 7.09 -0.67
N LEU A 109 -0.37 7.53 0.56
CA LEU A 109 -0.14 6.71 1.73
C LEU A 109 -1.13 7.06 2.84
N ASP A 110 -1.34 6.12 3.75
CA ASP A 110 -2.25 6.28 4.86
C ASP A 110 -1.78 5.45 6.04
N ILE A 111 -2.08 5.92 7.24
CA ILE A 111 -1.87 5.17 8.48
C ILE A 111 -3.22 5.05 9.15
N HIS A 112 -3.66 3.82 9.37
CA HIS A 112 -4.92 3.61 10.05
C HIS A 112 -4.80 2.49 11.07
N LYS A 113 -5.69 2.53 12.03
CA LYS A 113 -5.77 1.50 13.07
C LYS A 113 -6.44 0.26 12.51
N ILE A 114 -5.88 -0.90 12.86
CA ILE A 114 -6.50 -2.18 12.52
C ILE A 114 -7.54 -2.50 13.60
N GLU A 115 -8.79 -2.61 13.17
CA GLU A 115 -9.86 -3.02 14.08
C GLU A 115 -9.88 -4.54 14.20
N PRO A 116 -10.07 -5.08 15.43
CA PRO A 116 -10.22 -6.52 15.58
C PRO A 116 -11.46 -7.00 14.83
N MET A 117 -11.28 -8.03 14.03
CA MET A 117 -12.39 -8.70 13.35
C MET A 117 -12.65 -10.04 14.03
N ASN A 118 -13.74 -10.10 14.71
CA ASN A 118 -14.18 -11.31 15.41
C ASN A 118 -15.09 -12.13 14.51
#